data_0de1a2e541c7249e0173154f96ea6c75
#
_entry.id   0de1a2e541c7249e0173154f96ea6c75
#
_cell.length_a   1.000
_cell.length_b   1.000
_cell.length_c   1.000
_cell.angle_alpha   90.00
_cell.angle_beta   90.00
_cell.angle_gamma   90.00
#
_symmetry.space_group_name_H-M   'P 1'
#
loop_
_entity.id
_entity.type
_entity.pdbx_description
1 polymer ?
#
loop_
_entity_poly.entity_id
_entity_poly.type
_entity_poly.pdbx_seq_one_letter_code
_entity_poly.pdbx_strand_id
1 'polypeptide(L)'
;MFRDAFRRHRCLVVADGFYEWKKNHGRSRTPFFIRLKSGRPFGFAGIWSLKRGEKATRLATCAIATCSPNELMAKIHNRMPVILPADLRDRWLDPAADESELRGLLVPFPSQELEAYEVSKLVNSPRNDSPDCVRPVMAAMD
;
A
#
# COMPACT_ATOMS: atom_id res chain seq x y z
N MET A 1 12.93 -3.80 17.05
CA MET A 1 11.61 -3.18 16.96
C MET A 1 10.74 -3.79 15.87
N PHE A 2 11.12 -3.82 14.60
CA PHE A 2 10.30 -4.45 13.55
C PHE A 2 10.20 -5.98 13.63
N ARG A 3 11.23 -6.70 14.05
CA ARG A 3 11.23 -8.16 14.15
C ARG A 3 10.16 -8.71 15.09
N ASP A 4 9.98 -8.10 16.26
CA ASP A 4 8.97 -8.53 17.24
C ASP A 4 7.55 -8.20 16.74
N ALA A 5 7.35 -7.02 16.16
CA ALA A 5 6.08 -6.65 15.54
C ALA A 5 5.72 -7.58 14.37
N PHE A 6 6.69 -7.97 13.54
CA PHE A 6 6.50 -8.92 12.47
C PHE A 6 6.04 -10.30 12.95
N ARG A 7 6.54 -10.76 14.09
CA ARG A 7 6.18 -12.06 14.67
C ARG A 7 4.83 -12.04 15.39
N ARG A 8 4.47 -10.94 16.06
CA ARG A 8 3.38 -10.93 17.05
C ARG A 8 2.27 -9.92 16.78
N HIS A 9 2.56 -8.88 16.01
CA HIS A 9 1.69 -7.73 15.85
C HIS A 9 1.43 -7.45 14.38
N ARG A 10 0.94 -8.46 13.66
CA ARG A 10 0.51 -8.32 12.26
C ARG A 10 -0.92 -7.84 12.19
N CYS A 11 -1.23 -7.10 11.13
CA CYS A 11 -2.57 -6.61 10.84
C CYS A 11 -2.79 -6.51 9.32
N LEU A 12 -4.02 -6.27 8.93
CA LEU A 12 -4.37 -5.85 7.58
C LEU A 12 -4.65 -4.35 7.60
N VAL A 13 -4.03 -3.62 6.69
CA VAL A 13 -4.42 -2.24 6.41
C VAL A 13 -5.33 -2.28 5.20
N VAL A 14 -6.62 -2.07 5.41
CA VAL A 14 -7.64 -2.17 4.36
C VAL A 14 -7.66 -0.90 3.53
N ALA A 15 -7.68 -1.05 2.21
CA ALA A 15 -7.76 0.04 1.25
C ALA A 15 -8.51 -0.40 -0.01
N ASP A 16 -9.02 0.55 -0.76
CA ASP A 16 -9.58 0.39 -2.10
C ASP A 16 -8.61 0.83 -3.22
N GLY A 17 -7.50 1.47 -2.83
CA GLY A 17 -6.41 1.89 -3.70
C GLY A 17 -5.31 2.60 -2.91
N PHE A 18 -4.27 3.00 -3.61
CA PHE A 18 -3.18 3.78 -3.04
C PHE A 18 -2.56 4.69 -4.09
N TYR A 19 -1.89 5.72 -3.62
CA TYR A 19 -1.16 6.65 -4.49
C TYR A 19 0.32 6.30 -4.53
N GLU A 20 0.91 6.54 -5.70
CA GLU A 20 2.36 6.50 -5.89
C GLU A 20 2.79 7.59 -6.88
N TRP A 21 3.97 8.14 -6.72
CA TRP A 21 4.47 9.26 -7.50
C TRP A 21 5.59 8.84 -8.44
N LYS A 22 5.29 8.81 -9.73
CA LYS A 22 6.30 8.58 -10.76
C LYS A 22 7.23 9.78 -10.86
N LYS A 23 8.53 9.53 -10.75
CA LYS A 23 9.56 10.55 -11.00
C LYS A 23 9.65 10.84 -12.50
N ASN A 24 9.56 12.10 -12.88
CA ASN A 24 9.82 12.58 -14.21
C ASN A 24 11.25 13.18 -14.32
N HIS A 25 11.59 13.74 -15.46
CA HIS A 25 12.82 14.50 -15.58
C HIS A 25 12.82 15.70 -14.60
N GLY A 26 13.95 15.91 -13.92
CA GLY A 26 14.10 16.95 -12.89
C GLY A 26 13.40 16.60 -11.57
N ARG A 27 12.80 17.62 -10.93
CA ARG A 27 12.13 17.48 -9.62
C ARG A 27 10.64 17.18 -9.71
N SER A 28 10.10 17.12 -10.91
CA SER A 28 8.65 16.93 -11.11
C SER A 28 8.24 15.48 -10.85
N ARG A 29 7.03 15.30 -10.33
CA ARG A 29 6.43 13.98 -10.09
C ARG A 29 4.99 13.98 -10.57
N THR A 30 4.58 12.85 -11.14
CA THR A 30 3.19 12.62 -11.58
C THR A 30 2.54 11.63 -10.61
N PRO A 31 1.43 12.01 -9.94
CA PRO A 31 0.70 11.11 -9.07
C PRO A 31 -0.11 10.09 -9.87
N PHE A 32 -0.05 8.84 -9.44
CA PHE A 32 -0.86 7.73 -9.95
C PHE A 32 -1.71 7.19 -8.83
N PHE A 33 -2.93 6.79 -9.15
CA PHE A 33 -3.77 5.97 -8.28
C PHE A 33 -3.75 4.53 -8.77
N ILE A 34 -3.49 3.60 -7.86
CA ILE A 34 -3.36 2.18 -8.15
C ILE A 34 -4.45 1.44 -7.38
N ARG A 35 -5.20 0.55 -8.06
CA ARG A 35 -6.25 -0.25 -7.46
C ARG A 35 -6.39 -1.62 -8.12
N LEU A 36 -7.21 -2.48 -7.55
CA LEU A 36 -7.61 -3.70 -8.22
C LEU A 36 -8.53 -3.37 -9.40
N LYS A 37 -8.35 -4.05 -10.54
CA LYS A 37 -9.26 -3.95 -11.70
C LYS A 37 -10.71 -4.29 -11.36
N SER A 38 -10.89 -5.17 -10.37
CA SER A 38 -12.22 -5.54 -9.86
C SER A 38 -12.93 -4.42 -9.11
N GLY A 39 -12.24 -3.34 -8.74
CA GLY A 39 -12.74 -2.27 -7.88
C GLY A 39 -13.01 -2.69 -6.43
N ARG A 40 -12.66 -3.92 -6.05
CA ARG A 40 -12.87 -4.42 -4.68
C ARG A 40 -11.77 -3.91 -3.74
N PRO A 41 -12.08 -3.72 -2.45
CA PRO A 41 -11.07 -3.41 -1.46
C PRO A 41 -10.13 -4.61 -1.23
N PHE A 42 -8.92 -4.31 -0.77
CA PHE A 42 -7.88 -5.29 -0.48
C PHE A 42 -7.20 -4.98 0.86
N GLY A 43 -6.35 -5.90 1.33
CA GLY A 43 -5.57 -5.72 2.55
C GLY A 43 -4.08 -5.67 2.24
N PHE A 44 -3.39 -4.65 2.74
CA PHE A 44 -1.94 -4.66 2.80
C PHE A 44 -1.44 -5.48 3.99
N ALA A 45 -0.30 -6.15 3.83
CA ALA A 45 0.43 -6.74 4.94
C ALA A 45 0.95 -5.63 5.87
N GLY A 46 0.34 -5.49 7.02
CA GLY A 46 0.67 -4.49 8.01
C GLY A 46 1.28 -5.08 9.28
N ILE A 47 2.07 -4.29 9.97
CA ILE A 47 2.52 -4.55 11.33
C ILE A 47 2.18 -3.34 12.20
N TRP A 48 1.88 -3.57 13.47
CA TRP A 48 1.51 -2.50 14.40
C TRP A 48 2.34 -2.52 15.67
N SER A 49 2.37 -1.41 16.37
CA SER A 49 2.98 -1.31 17.70
C SER A 49 2.25 -0.30 18.56
N LEU A 50 2.28 -0.52 19.88
CA LEU A 50 1.82 0.43 20.85
C LEU A 50 3.03 1.19 21.42
N LYS A 51 3.02 2.51 21.30
CA LYS A 51 3.98 3.38 21.96
C LYS A 51 3.33 4.03 23.18
N ARG A 52 4.12 4.20 24.22
CA ARG A 52 3.72 5.04 25.36
C ARG A 52 3.81 6.50 24.89
N GLY A 53 2.68 7.16 24.81
CA GLY A 53 2.60 8.60 24.54
C GLY A 53 2.81 9.40 25.82
N GLU A 54 2.86 10.71 25.69
CA GLU A 54 2.83 11.62 26.83
C GLU A 54 1.52 11.45 27.63
N LYS A 55 1.56 11.67 28.95
CA LYS A 55 0.41 11.58 29.87
C LYS A 55 -0.25 10.18 29.94
N ALA A 56 0.54 9.09 29.88
CA ALA A 56 0.06 7.71 29.97
C ALA A 56 -0.91 7.28 28.85
N THR A 57 -1.03 8.05 27.77
CA THR A 57 -1.78 7.65 26.58
C THR A 57 -1.05 6.53 25.83
N ARG A 58 -1.80 5.62 25.22
CA ARG A 58 -1.24 4.59 24.30
C ARG A 58 -1.49 5.03 22.87
N LEU A 59 -0.43 5.22 22.11
CA LEU A 59 -0.50 5.51 20.68
C LEU A 59 -0.27 4.22 19.88
N ALA A 60 -1.29 3.77 19.16
CA ALA A 60 -1.14 2.70 18.19
C ALA A 60 -0.58 3.29 16.88
N THR A 61 0.45 2.65 16.36
CA THR A 61 1.04 2.99 15.07
C THR A 61 1.07 1.75 14.19
N CYS A 62 0.91 1.89 12.87
CA CYS A 62 1.09 0.80 11.93
C CYS A 62 2.08 1.18 10.84
N ALA A 63 2.65 0.15 10.21
CA ALA A 63 3.49 0.28 9.03
C ALA A 63 3.08 -0.79 8.02
N ILE A 64 3.08 -0.44 6.74
CA ILE A 64 2.81 -1.35 5.63
C ILE A 64 4.13 -1.96 5.16
N ALA A 65 4.17 -3.29 5.02
CA ALA A 65 5.30 -3.98 4.43
C ALA A 65 5.39 -3.66 2.93
N THR A 66 6.62 -3.53 2.43
CA THR A 66 6.87 -3.28 1.02
C THR A 66 7.79 -4.34 0.43
N CYS A 67 7.65 -4.62 -0.86
CA CYS A 67 8.47 -5.56 -1.63
C CYS A 67 9.02 -4.91 -2.90
N SER A 68 9.68 -5.70 -3.73
CA SER A 68 10.04 -5.31 -5.10
C SER A 68 8.78 -5.02 -5.91
N PRO A 69 8.83 -4.10 -6.88
CA PRO A 69 7.67 -3.81 -7.71
C PRO A 69 7.38 -4.96 -8.69
N ASN A 70 6.10 -5.17 -9.02
CA ASN A 70 5.72 -5.94 -10.20
C ASN A 70 5.93 -5.12 -11.47
N GLU A 71 5.64 -5.71 -12.65
CA GLU A 71 5.85 -5.07 -13.96
C GLU A 71 5.09 -3.74 -14.13
N LEU A 72 3.88 -3.63 -13.56
CA LEU A 72 3.10 -2.40 -13.61
C LEU A 72 3.76 -1.32 -12.75
N MET A 73 4.06 -1.66 -11.49
CA MET A 73 4.62 -0.73 -10.51
C MET A 73 6.04 -0.31 -10.84
N ALA A 74 6.84 -1.16 -11.48
CA ALA A 74 8.21 -0.84 -11.90
C ALA A 74 8.29 0.39 -12.83
N LYS A 75 7.21 0.69 -13.56
CA LYS A 75 7.10 1.87 -14.43
C LYS A 75 6.85 3.17 -13.64
N ILE A 76 6.48 3.06 -12.36
CA ILE A 76 6.07 4.17 -11.50
C ILE A 76 7.06 4.36 -10.34
N HIS A 77 7.37 3.28 -9.62
CA HIS A 77 8.22 3.30 -8.43
C HIS A 77 9.04 2.01 -8.29
N ASN A 78 10.17 2.08 -7.58
CA ASN A 78 11.07 0.93 -7.37
C ASN A 78 10.67 0.01 -6.19
N ARG A 79 9.58 0.31 -5.50
CA ARG A 79 8.97 -0.50 -4.43
C ARG A 79 7.46 -0.47 -4.59
N MET A 80 6.79 -1.48 -4.03
CA MET A 80 5.34 -1.49 -3.91
C MET A 80 4.91 -2.03 -2.54
N PRO A 81 3.74 -1.63 -2.02
CA PRO A 81 3.18 -2.24 -0.83
C PRO A 81 2.82 -3.70 -1.09
N VAL A 82 2.98 -4.55 -0.08
CA VAL A 82 2.56 -5.95 -0.16
C VAL A 82 1.04 -6.03 -0.03
N ILE A 83 0.37 -6.38 -1.12
CA ILE A 83 -1.07 -6.67 -1.15
C ILE A 83 -1.22 -8.17 -0.92
N LEU A 84 -2.03 -8.56 0.07
CA LEU A 84 -2.28 -9.97 0.37
C LEU A 84 -3.47 -10.48 -0.44
N PRO A 85 -3.31 -11.57 -1.20
CA PRO A 85 -4.42 -12.32 -1.76
C PRO A 85 -5.45 -12.69 -0.70
N ALA A 86 -6.72 -12.77 -1.07
CA ALA A 86 -7.80 -12.97 -0.10
C ALA A 86 -7.65 -14.27 0.71
N ASP A 87 -7.20 -15.34 0.08
CA ASP A 87 -6.97 -16.66 0.65
C ASP A 87 -5.74 -16.75 1.58
N LEU A 88 -4.83 -15.77 1.52
CA LEU A 88 -3.62 -15.73 2.34
C LEU A 88 -3.73 -14.78 3.55
N ARG A 89 -4.81 -14.03 3.68
CA ARG A 89 -5.00 -13.03 4.75
C ARG A 89 -5.06 -13.68 6.13
N ASP A 90 -5.80 -14.78 6.26
CA ASP A 90 -5.90 -15.52 7.51
C ASP A 90 -4.55 -16.08 7.91
N ARG A 91 -3.76 -16.56 6.93
CA ARG A 91 -2.40 -17.04 7.20
C ARG A 91 -1.47 -15.94 7.68
N TRP A 92 -1.58 -14.73 7.11
CA TRP A 92 -0.83 -13.57 7.58
C TRP A 92 -1.17 -13.20 9.03
N LEU A 93 -2.45 -13.34 9.42
CA LEU A 93 -2.93 -12.98 10.76
C LEU A 93 -2.74 -14.10 11.79
N ASP A 94 -2.48 -15.34 11.38
CA ASP A 94 -2.33 -16.49 12.26
C ASP A 94 -1.13 -16.32 13.21
N PRO A 95 -1.33 -16.22 14.53
CA PRO A 95 -0.24 -16.05 15.48
C PRO A 95 0.71 -17.26 15.53
N ALA A 96 0.26 -18.44 15.06
CA ALA A 96 1.05 -19.66 15.00
C ALA A 96 1.85 -19.81 13.68
N ALA A 97 1.68 -18.89 12.71
CA ALA A 97 2.38 -18.97 11.45
C ALA A 97 3.89 -18.86 11.63
N ASP A 98 4.64 -19.72 10.94
CA ASP A 98 6.09 -19.70 10.94
C ASP A 98 6.66 -18.45 10.26
N GLU A 99 7.80 -17.94 10.77
CA GLU A 99 8.43 -16.73 10.22
C GLU A 99 8.87 -16.90 8.77
N SER A 100 9.33 -18.09 8.39
CA SER A 100 9.75 -18.40 7.01
C SER A 100 8.57 -18.31 6.05
N GLU A 101 7.44 -18.87 6.45
CA GLU A 101 6.17 -18.83 5.73
C GLU A 101 5.65 -17.40 5.56
N LEU A 102 5.64 -16.62 6.65
CA LEU A 102 5.25 -15.20 6.63
C LEU A 102 6.13 -14.37 5.70
N ARG A 103 7.45 -14.65 5.65
CA ARG A 103 8.36 -14.00 4.70
C ARG A 103 8.04 -14.35 3.25
N GLY A 104 7.59 -15.59 3.01
CA GLY A 104 7.13 -16.04 1.70
C GLY A 104 5.90 -15.29 1.17
N LEU A 105 5.11 -14.67 2.06
CA LEU A 105 3.95 -13.84 1.68
C LEU A 105 4.35 -12.41 1.23
N LEU A 106 5.59 -11.98 1.51
CA LEU A 106 6.06 -10.63 1.18
C LEU A 106 6.53 -10.52 -0.28
N VAL A 107 5.65 -10.82 -1.22
CA VAL A 107 5.92 -10.87 -2.66
C VAL A 107 5.08 -9.85 -3.42
N PRO A 108 5.49 -9.46 -4.63
CA PRO A 108 4.70 -8.59 -5.49
C PRO A 108 3.33 -9.20 -5.82
N PHE A 109 2.28 -8.39 -5.76
CA PHE A 109 0.95 -8.80 -6.22
C PHE A 109 0.92 -8.89 -7.75
N PRO A 110 0.14 -9.82 -8.35
CA PRO A 110 0.06 -10.00 -9.81
C PRO A 110 -0.32 -8.70 -10.53
N SER A 111 0.52 -8.27 -11.48
CA SER A 111 0.31 -7.01 -12.22
C SER A 111 -0.97 -7.03 -13.07
N GLN A 112 -1.40 -8.22 -13.51
CA GLN A 112 -2.60 -8.42 -14.33
C GLN A 112 -3.89 -8.06 -13.60
N GLU A 113 -3.89 -8.12 -12.27
CA GLU A 113 -5.04 -7.79 -11.43
C GLU A 113 -5.10 -6.32 -11.02
N LEU A 114 -4.02 -5.57 -11.27
CA LEU A 114 -3.91 -4.15 -10.93
C LEU A 114 -4.13 -3.27 -12.17
N GLU A 115 -4.67 -2.10 -11.92
CA GLU A 115 -4.63 -0.97 -12.85
C GLU A 115 -4.02 0.25 -12.16
N ALA A 116 -3.38 1.10 -12.95
CA ALA A 116 -2.82 2.36 -12.50
C ALA A 116 -3.14 3.45 -13.53
N TYR A 117 -3.56 4.60 -13.05
CA TYR A 117 -3.84 5.76 -13.89
C TYR A 117 -3.40 7.06 -13.23
N GLU A 118 -3.07 8.04 -14.06
CA GLU A 118 -2.71 9.37 -13.58
C GLU A 118 -3.90 10.08 -12.97
N VAL A 119 -3.68 10.75 -11.84
CA VAL A 119 -4.67 11.55 -11.14
C VAL A 119 -4.23 13.01 -11.02
N SER A 120 -5.17 13.87 -10.65
CA SER A 120 -4.90 15.29 -10.45
C SER A 120 -3.85 15.53 -9.35
N LYS A 121 -3.01 16.56 -9.53
CA LYS A 121 -2.09 17.05 -8.50
C LYS A 121 -2.78 17.58 -7.24
N LEU A 122 -4.11 17.63 -7.21
CA LEU A 122 -4.88 17.90 -5.98
C LEU A 122 -4.48 16.97 -4.84
N VAL A 123 -4.17 15.70 -5.14
CA VAL A 123 -3.73 14.70 -4.15
C VAL A 123 -2.41 15.05 -3.45
N ASN A 124 -1.63 15.97 -3.99
CA ASN A 124 -0.36 16.41 -3.38
C ASN A 124 -0.55 17.20 -2.08
N SER A 125 -1.76 17.70 -1.82
CA SER A 125 -2.08 18.39 -0.59
C SER A 125 -3.00 17.52 0.29
N PRO A 126 -2.60 17.22 1.55
CA PRO A 126 -3.45 16.47 2.47
C PRO A 126 -4.72 17.22 2.91
N ARG A 127 -4.85 18.49 2.53
CA ARG A 127 -6.07 19.30 2.75
C ARG A 127 -7.18 18.98 1.74
N ASN A 128 -6.81 18.37 0.61
CA ASN A 128 -7.76 17.97 -0.42
C ASN A 128 -8.23 16.55 -0.12
N ASP A 129 -9.48 16.42 0.27
CA ASP A 129 -10.16 15.16 0.55
C ASP A 129 -11.49 15.17 -0.19
N SER A 130 -11.46 14.82 -1.47
CA SER A 130 -12.63 14.78 -2.34
C SER A 130 -12.51 13.65 -3.37
N PRO A 131 -13.62 13.20 -3.97
CA PRO A 131 -13.60 12.21 -5.05
C PRO A 131 -12.73 12.60 -6.26
N ASP A 132 -12.43 13.88 -6.44
CA ASP A 132 -11.58 14.37 -7.53
C ASP A 132 -10.12 13.90 -7.38
N CYS A 133 -9.70 13.54 -6.17
CA CYS A 133 -8.36 13.01 -5.91
C CYS A 133 -8.14 11.62 -6.54
N VAL A 134 -9.19 10.85 -6.81
CA VAL A 134 -9.11 9.50 -7.40
C VAL A 134 -9.62 9.46 -8.84
N ARG A 135 -10.04 10.58 -9.42
CA ARG A 135 -10.49 10.62 -10.81
C ARG A 135 -9.31 10.57 -11.78
N PRO A 136 -9.38 9.75 -12.85
CA PRO A 136 -8.39 9.78 -13.90
C PRO A 136 -8.28 11.19 -14.52
N VAL A 137 -7.06 11.65 -14.75
CA VAL A 137 -6.85 12.81 -15.63
C VAL A 137 -7.16 12.34 -17.05
N MET A 138 -8.21 12.89 -17.64
CA MET A 138 -8.49 12.65 -19.05
C MET A 138 -7.32 13.20 -19.86
N ALA A 139 -6.68 12.35 -20.69
CA ALA A 139 -5.75 12.86 -21.68
C ALA A 139 -6.50 13.91 -22.51
N ALA A 140 -5.92 15.11 -22.65
CA ALA A 140 -6.45 16.08 -23.58
C ALA A 140 -6.53 15.38 -24.94
N MET A 141 -7.76 15.30 -25.51
CA MET A 141 -7.92 14.85 -26.89
C MET A 141 -7.37 15.99 -27.74
N ASP A 142 -6.16 15.80 -28.29
CA ASP A 142 -5.60 16.65 -29.35
C ASP A 142 -6.38 16.46 -30.65
#